data_21c528fff747ba4b2ea72d82a64ea109
#
_entry.id   21c528fff747ba4b2ea72d82a64ea109
#
_cell.length_a   1.000
_cell.length_b   1.000
_cell.length_c   1.000
_cell.angle_alpha   90.00
_cell.angle_beta   90.00
_cell.angle_gamma   90.00
#
_symmetry.space_group_name_H-M   'P 1'
#
loop_
_entity.id
_entity.type
_entity.pdbx_description
1 polymer ?
#
loop_
_entity_poly.entity_id
_entity_poly.type
_entity_poly.pdbx_seq_one_letter_code
_entity_poly.pdbx_strand_id
1 'polypeptide(L)' 'LNNNLELIVSIVSKHIKEDIKNIDINSKADDFYKWDSLSQINIILEIEKKMSKKIEASKISELTSIKSILNYLK' A
#
# COMPACT_ATOMS: atom_id res chain seq x y z
N LEU A 1 16.46 -9.33 1.82
CA LEU A 1 15.48 -9.40 0.75
C LEU A 1 14.16 -8.88 1.20
N ASN A 2 13.62 -7.95 0.46
CA ASN A 2 12.40 -7.29 0.88
C ASN A 2 11.25 -7.64 -0.03
N ASN A 3 10.84 -8.91 0.02
CA ASN A 3 9.70 -9.35 -0.77
C ASN A 3 8.44 -8.58 -0.43
N ASN A 4 8.30 -8.17 0.84
CA ASN A 4 7.15 -7.38 1.24
C ASN A 4 7.14 -6.02 0.57
N LEU A 5 8.29 -5.38 0.43
CA LEU A 5 8.36 -4.10 -0.26
C LEU A 5 7.92 -4.23 -1.70
N GLU A 6 8.44 -5.24 -2.40
CA GLU A 6 8.06 -5.44 -3.80
C GLU A 6 6.58 -5.73 -3.95
N LEU A 7 6.04 -6.54 -3.06
CA LEU A 7 4.62 -6.88 -3.12
C LEU A 7 3.76 -5.64 -2.88
N ILE A 8 4.09 -4.86 -1.86
CA ILE A 8 3.32 -3.67 -1.53
C ILE A 8 3.38 -2.65 -2.66
N VAL A 9 4.57 -2.40 -3.20
CA VAL A 9 4.73 -1.46 -4.31
C VAL A 9 3.92 -1.91 -5.51
N SER A 10 3.93 -3.20 -5.79
CA SER A 10 3.19 -3.78 -6.90
C SER A 10 1.68 -3.58 -6.72
N ILE A 11 1.18 -3.82 -5.52
CA ILE A 11 -0.25 -3.66 -5.23
C ILE A 11 -0.66 -2.20 -5.36
N VAL A 12 0.12 -1.30 -4.78
CA VAL A 12 -0.18 0.13 -4.84
C VAL A 12 -0.16 0.60 -6.30
N SER A 13 0.86 0.22 -7.04
CA SER A 13 1.01 0.59 -8.45
C SER A 13 -0.25 0.22 -9.24
N LYS A 14 -0.76 -0.97 -9.02
CA LYS A 14 -1.93 -1.45 -9.73
C LYS A 14 -3.16 -0.61 -9.41
N HIS A 15 -3.38 -0.32 -8.13
CA HIS A 15 -4.60 0.36 -7.70
C HIS A 15 -4.59 1.85 -8.01
N ILE A 16 -3.43 2.49 -8.02
CA ILE A 16 -3.36 3.91 -8.35
C ILE A 16 -2.99 4.14 -9.82
N LYS A 17 -2.83 3.06 -10.58
CA LYS A 17 -2.52 3.12 -12.02
C LYS A 17 -1.28 3.95 -12.29
N GLU A 18 -0.25 3.73 -11.49
CA GLU A 18 1.02 4.42 -11.62
C GLU A 18 2.10 3.42 -12.01
N ASP A 19 3.08 3.85 -12.81
CA ASP A 19 4.19 2.97 -13.17
C ASP A 19 4.96 2.60 -11.91
N ILE A 20 5.29 1.31 -11.79
CA ILE A 20 5.96 0.80 -10.59
C ILE A 20 7.28 1.50 -10.32
N LYS A 21 7.95 1.96 -11.35
CA LYS A 21 9.24 2.64 -11.21
C LYS A 21 9.11 4.01 -10.53
N ASN A 22 7.88 4.54 -10.46
CA ASN A 22 7.63 5.82 -9.81
C ASN A 22 7.27 5.68 -8.34
N ILE A 23 7.28 4.45 -7.81
CA ILE A 23 6.89 4.18 -6.44
C ILE A 23 8.06 3.54 -5.71
N ASP A 24 8.39 4.08 -4.53
CA ASP A 24 9.47 3.54 -3.72
C ASP A 24 9.09 3.61 -2.24
N ILE A 25 10.05 3.26 -1.37
CA ILE A 25 9.79 3.19 0.07
C ILE A 25 9.36 4.54 0.66
N ASN A 26 9.67 5.62 0.00
CA ASN A 26 9.33 6.96 0.48
C ASN A 26 8.03 7.48 -0.10
N SER A 27 7.38 6.72 -0.96
CA SER A 27 6.13 7.15 -1.58
C SER A 27 4.97 7.13 -0.58
N LYS A 28 4.09 8.09 -0.71
CA LYS A 28 2.93 8.21 0.16
C LYS A 28 1.73 8.73 -0.63
N ALA A 29 0.56 8.59 -0.03
CA ALA A 29 -0.69 8.92 -0.71
C ALA A 29 -0.72 10.36 -1.21
N ASP A 30 -0.16 11.29 -0.45
CA ASP A 30 -0.15 12.70 -0.84
C ASP A 30 0.60 12.95 -2.13
N ASP A 31 1.49 12.03 -2.53
CA ASP A 31 2.29 12.18 -3.74
C ASP A 31 1.53 11.81 -5.00
N PHE A 32 0.38 11.12 -4.86
CA PHE A 32 -0.32 10.57 -6.01
C PHE A 32 -1.79 10.89 -5.97
N TYR A 33 -2.26 11.62 -6.96
CA TYR A 33 -3.65 12.02 -7.05
C TYR A 33 -4.62 10.83 -6.97
N LYS A 34 -4.24 9.72 -7.58
CA LYS A 34 -5.13 8.55 -7.64
C LYS A 34 -5.07 7.67 -6.40
N TRP A 35 -4.20 7.98 -5.46
CA TRP A 35 -4.16 7.27 -4.19
C TRP A 35 -5.14 7.96 -3.24
N ASP A 36 -6.41 7.79 -3.54
CA ASP A 36 -7.50 8.40 -2.78
C ASP A 36 -8.09 7.39 -1.80
N SER A 37 -9.18 7.77 -1.15
CA SER A 37 -9.78 6.93 -0.11
C SER A 37 -10.23 5.58 -0.64
N LEU A 38 -10.80 5.55 -1.84
CA LEU A 38 -11.23 4.29 -2.42
C LEU A 38 -10.06 3.39 -2.76
N SER A 39 -9.03 3.97 -3.37
CA SER A 39 -7.82 3.21 -3.69
C SER A 39 -7.17 2.68 -2.42
N GLN A 40 -7.16 3.49 -1.36
CA GLN A 40 -6.59 3.07 -0.08
C GLN A 40 -7.28 1.82 0.45
N ILE A 41 -8.61 1.82 0.43
CA ILE A 41 -9.36 0.65 0.89
C ILE A 41 -9.02 -0.58 0.06
N ASN A 42 -8.98 -0.41 -1.26
CA ASN A 42 -8.69 -1.54 -2.15
C ASN A 42 -7.26 -2.05 -1.97
N ILE A 43 -6.31 -1.15 -1.75
CA ILE A 43 -4.92 -1.53 -1.50
C ILE A 43 -4.83 -2.39 -0.24
N ILE A 44 -5.46 -1.94 0.84
CA ILE A 44 -5.39 -2.65 2.11
C ILE A 44 -6.09 -4.00 2.01
N LEU A 45 -7.24 -4.07 1.34
CA LEU A 45 -7.94 -5.34 1.17
C LEU A 45 -7.11 -6.36 0.39
N GLU A 46 -6.41 -5.91 -0.63
CA GLU A 46 -5.57 -6.82 -1.40
C GLU A 46 -4.36 -7.28 -0.58
N ILE A 47 -3.78 -6.39 0.20
CA ILE A 47 -2.66 -6.76 1.07
C ILE A 47 -3.11 -7.82 2.07
N GLU A 48 -4.29 -7.66 2.66
CA GLU A 48 -4.82 -8.66 3.57
C GLU A 48 -4.93 -10.02 2.89
N LYS A 49 -5.46 -10.02 1.68
CA LYS A 49 -5.66 -11.26 0.94
C LYS A 49 -4.33 -11.91 0.58
N LYS A 50 -3.38 -11.13 0.07
CA LYS A 50 -2.10 -11.67 -0.37
C LYS A 50 -1.22 -12.13 0.77
N MET A 51 -1.30 -11.46 1.90
CA MET A 51 -0.45 -11.75 3.06
C MET A 51 -1.14 -12.68 4.05
N SER A 52 -2.40 -13.01 3.82
CA SER A 52 -3.20 -13.81 4.75
C SER A 52 -3.19 -13.20 6.15
N LYS A 53 -3.26 -11.87 6.21
CA LYS A 53 -3.26 -11.13 7.46
C LYS A 53 -4.49 -10.27 7.54
N LYS A 54 -4.95 -10.06 8.78
CA LYS A 54 -6.07 -9.17 9.03
C LYS A 54 -5.55 -7.80 9.43
N ILE A 55 -6.05 -6.75 8.79
CA ILE A 55 -5.67 -5.38 9.12
C ILE A 55 -6.90 -4.71 9.72
N GLU A 56 -6.74 -4.17 10.93
CA GLU A 56 -7.85 -3.52 11.61
C GLU A 56 -8.38 -2.34 10.82
N ALA A 57 -9.72 -2.20 10.77
CA ALA A 57 -10.34 -1.12 10.03
C ALA A 57 -9.82 0.26 10.47
N SER A 58 -9.54 0.41 11.76
CA SER A 58 -9.05 1.67 12.28
C SER A 58 -7.68 2.04 11.73
N LYS A 59 -6.94 1.08 11.19
CA LYS A 59 -5.60 1.32 10.64
C LYS A 59 -5.62 1.70 9.18
N ILE A 60 -6.72 1.45 8.48
CA ILE A 60 -6.77 1.69 7.04
C ILE A 60 -6.44 3.14 6.70
N SER A 61 -6.99 4.09 7.43
CA SER A 61 -6.75 5.51 7.17
C SER A 61 -5.36 5.97 7.59
N GLU A 62 -4.63 5.15 8.37
CA GLU A 62 -3.28 5.51 8.83
C GLU A 62 -2.19 4.95 7.92
N LEU A 63 -2.50 3.89 7.18
CA LEU A 63 -1.48 3.19 6.37
C LEU A 63 -1.42 3.80 4.98
N THR A 64 -1.07 5.06 4.91
CA THR A 64 -1.12 5.84 3.66
C THR A 64 0.25 6.09 3.04
N SER A 65 1.21 5.25 3.36
CA SER A 65 2.53 5.31 2.73
C SER A 65 3.11 3.90 2.65
N ILE A 66 4.05 3.73 1.73
CA ILE A 66 4.71 2.44 1.59
C ILE A 66 5.39 2.06 2.90
N LYS A 67 6.08 3.02 3.51
CA LYS A 67 6.82 2.77 4.75
C LYS A 67 5.88 2.37 5.89
N SER A 68 4.75 3.05 6.04
CA SER A 68 3.82 2.74 7.13
C SER A 68 3.23 1.35 6.96
N ILE A 69 2.93 0.96 5.73
CA ILE A 69 2.41 -0.37 5.46
C ILE A 69 3.46 -1.43 5.80
N LEU A 70 4.70 -1.21 5.34
CA LEU A 70 5.78 -2.14 5.65
C LEU A 70 5.97 -2.32 7.15
N ASN A 71 5.97 -1.22 7.88
CA ASN A 71 6.18 -1.28 9.34
C ASN A 71 5.05 -2.02 10.02
N TYR A 72 3.83 -1.84 9.55
CA TYR A 72 2.69 -2.53 10.13
C TYR A 72 2.78 -4.05 9.92
N LEU A 73 3.33 -4.47 8.79
CA LEU A 73 3.40 -5.89 8.42
C LEU A 73 4.62 -6.62 9.00
N LYS A 74 5.48 -5.93 9.67
CA LYS A 74 6.67 -6.55 10.27
C LYS A 74 6.34 -7.61 11.31
#